data_2f602541bde256e45e03b8a4f5376d19
#
_entry.id   2f602541bde256e45e03b8a4f5376d19
#
_cell.length_a   1.000
_cell.length_b   1.000
_cell.length_c   1.000
_cell.angle_alpha   90.00
_cell.angle_beta   90.00
_cell.angle_gamma   90.00
#
_symmetry.space_group_name_H-M   'P 1'
#
loop_
_entity.id
_entity.type
_entity.pdbx_description
1 polymer ?
#
loop_
_entity_poly.entity_id
_entity_poly.type
_entity_poly.pdbx_seq_one_letter_code
_entity_poly.pdbx_strand_id
1 'polypeptide(L)'
;MPNLNESAKSKGVVIFATNTRETDYVAIAEQNARLVQHFLGLPTTIVSATDTGTNRRFSSDTGTFVEWNNFGRHEAYEASPYDETIILDADYLILDDSLDQLFQCPFDYLLFNGNHTIDGVYESNTMGPHSLPFVWATAVMFRHSEQTRMFFDLVARIKRNYDYYRLLYNVREGNYRNDYAFAIAHYILSGYRVARNTFAPHTITTFAGAIISIELRDGRVVVRSDQAYVLPMQSLHVMSKQYLTSPNLKEFVDQCLSTMPRKAS
;
A
#
# COMPACT_ATOMS: atom_id res chain seq x y z
N MET A 1 27.95 4.89 31.17
CA MET A 1 28.10 3.55 30.64
C MET A 1 27.06 3.40 29.54
N PRO A 2 27.41 3.14 28.29
CA PRO A 2 26.42 2.87 27.27
C PRO A 2 25.74 1.52 27.59
N ASN A 3 24.40 1.50 27.58
CA ASN A 3 23.61 0.31 27.78
C ASN A 3 23.91 -0.70 26.64
N LEU A 4 24.56 -1.77 26.99
CA LEU A 4 24.72 -2.96 26.17
C LEU A 4 23.36 -3.67 26.09
N ASN A 5 22.93 -3.99 24.87
CA ASN A 5 21.75 -4.76 24.47
C ASN A 5 20.43 -3.98 24.23
N GLU A 6 20.43 -3.03 23.32
CA GLU A 6 19.26 -2.92 22.45
C GLU A 6 19.43 -3.97 21.34
N SER A 7 18.70 -5.07 21.42
CA SER A 7 18.59 -6.00 20.29
C SER A 7 18.05 -5.19 19.11
N ALA A 8 18.66 -5.34 17.94
CA ALA A 8 18.20 -4.65 16.74
C ALA A 8 16.69 -4.94 16.54
N LYS A 9 15.90 -3.88 16.41
CA LYS A 9 14.45 -4.01 16.20
C LYS A 9 14.19 -4.78 14.92
N SER A 10 13.30 -5.76 14.99
CA SER A 10 12.90 -6.54 13.84
C SER A 10 12.09 -5.69 12.87
N LYS A 11 12.40 -5.77 11.56
CA LYS A 11 11.72 -5.04 10.50
C LYS A 11 11.09 -6.01 9.53
N GLY A 12 9.93 -5.66 8.98
CA GLY A 12 9.30 -6.50 7.97
C GLY A 12 8.11 -5.85 7.29
N VAL A 13 7.55 -6.61 6.37
CA VAL A 13 6.41 -6.21 5.57
C VAL A 13 5.22 -7.11 5.88
N VAL A 14 4.02 -6.52 5.97
CA VAL A 14 2.76 -7.25 6.08
C VAL A 14 1.90 -6.92 4.86
N ILE A 15 1.43 -7.96 4.17
CA ILE A 15 0.51 -7.84 3.04
C ILE A 15 -0.79 -8.56 3.40
N PHE A 16 -1.91 -7.82 3.43
CA PHE A 16 -3.23 -8.42 3.58
C PHE A 16 -3.75 -8.81 2.21
N ALA A 17 -3.89 -10.12 1.97
CA ALA A 17 -4.30 -10.67 0.70
C ALA A 17 -5.44 -11.68 0.92
N THR A 18 -6.62 -11.34 0.42
CA THR A 18 -7.78 -12.24 0.44
C THR A 18 -8.30 -12.37 -0.97
N ASN A 19 -8.36 -13.62 -1.45
CA ASN A 19 -8.83 -13.92 -2.80
C ASN A 19 -10.28 -13.49 -2.97
N THR A 20 -10.58 -12.92 -4.13
CA THR A 20 -11.93 -12.71 -4.61
C THR A 20 -12.29 -13.84 -5.59
N ARG A 21 -13.50 -13.82 -6.10
CA ARG A 21 -13.92 -14.76 -7.13
C ARG A 21 -13.10 -14.64 -8.42
N GLU A 22 -12.63 -13.45 -8.74
CA GLU A 22 -11.99 -13.10 -10.02
C GLU A 22 -10.48 -12.88 -9.90
N THR A 23 -9.96 -12.65 -8.68
CA THR A 23 -8.57 -12.25 -8.46
C THR A 23 -7.94 -13.06 -7.35
N ASP A 24 -6.83 -13.73 -7.66
CA ASP A 24 -5.96 -14.41 -6.68
C ASP A 24 -4.96 -13.40 -6.08
N TYR A 25 -5.41 -12.67 -5.07
CA TYR A 25 -4.56 -11.69 -4.36
C TYR A 25 -3.44 -12.34 -3.57
N VAL A 26 -3.61 -13.60 -3.15
CA VAL A 26 -2.55 -14.32 -2.44
C VAL A 26 -1.36 -14.58 -3.38
N ALA A 27 -1.63 -15.07 -4.59
CA ALA A 27 -0.59 -15.26 -5.60
C ALA A 27 0.12 -13.94 -5.97
N ILE A 28 -0.64 -12.83 -6.09
CA ILE A 28 -0.05 -11.50 -6.33
C ILE A 28 0.87 -11.10 -5.17
N ALA A 29 0.40 -11.27 -3.92
CA ALA A 29 1.18 -10.97 -2.72
C ALA A 29 2.45 -11.80 -2.62
N GLU A 30 2.42 -13.08 -3.02
CA GLU A 30 3.60 -13.94 -3.08
C GLU A 30 4.65 -13.43 -4.08
N GLN A 31 4.22 -12.96 -5.26
CA GLN A 31 5.15 -12.34 -6.21
C GLN A 31 5.73 -11.03 -5.65
N ASN A 32 4.91 -10.20 -5.01
CA ASN A 32 5.39 -8.96 -4.41
C ASN A 32 6.32 -9.23 -3.20
N ALA A 33 6.08 -10.27 -2.41
CA ALA A 33 6.96 -10.68 -1.33
C ALA A 33 8.37 -11.05 -1.83
N ARG A 34 8.49 -11.65 -3.03
CA ARG A 34 9.79 -11.93 -3.67
C ARG A 34 10.52 -10.64 -4.04
N LEU A 35 9.80 -9.64 -4.55
CA LEU A 35 10.34 -8.31 -4.84
C LEU A 35 10.77 -7.59 -3.56
N VAL A 36 9.94 -7.61 -2.51
CA VAL A 36 10.27 -7.06 -1.18
C VAL A 36 11.57 -7.67 -0.64
N GLN A 37 11.69 -9.00 -0.68
CA GLN A 37 12.91 -9.68 -0.23
C GLN A 37 14.14 -9.30 -1.07
N HIS A 38 13.95 -9.05 -2.37
CA HIS A 38 15.03 -8.69 -3.28
C HIS A 38 15.49 -7.24 -3.11
N PHE A 39 14.56 -6.29 -3.14
CA PHE A 39 14.85 -4.86 -3.15
C PHE A 39 14.98 -4.23 -1.76
N LEU A 40 14.24 -4.73 -0.77
CA LEU A 40 14.30 -4.21 0.59
C LEU A 40 15.10 -5.11 1.55
N GLY A 41 15.32 -6.37 1.20
CA GLY A 41 15.95 -7.34 2.10
C GLY A 41 15.09 -7.73 3.31
N LEU A 42 13.78 -7.41 3.28
CA LEU A 42 12.86 -7.57 4.40
C LEU A 42 12.06 -8.86 4.30
N PRO A 43 11.79 -9.52 5.42
CA PRO A 43 10.83 -10.63 5.48
C PRO A 43 9.41 -10.08 5.25
N THR A 44 8.56 -10.91 4.64
CA THR A 44 7.16 -10.58 4.38
C THR A 44 6.23 -11.60 5.04
N THR A 45 5.25 -11.12 5.77
CA THR A 45 4.12 -11.90 6.30
C THR A 45 2.88 -11.62 5.45
N ILE A 46 2.33 -12.65 4.81
CA ILE A 46 1.07 -12.56 4.09
C ILE A 46 -0.05 -12.99 5.03
N VAL A 47 -0.99 -12.09 5.29
CA VAL A 47 -2.17 -12.33 6.12
C VAL A 47 -3.37 -12.52 5.19
N SER A 48 -3.92 -13.74 5.18
CA SER A 48 -5.13 -14.05 4.43
C SER A 48 -6.31 -14.20 5.38
N ALA A 49 -7.41 -13.50 5.09
CA ALA A 49 -8.65 -13.67 5.83
C ALA A 49 -9.56 -14.66 5.10
N THR A 50 -10.30 -15.43 5.88
CA THR A 50 -11.31 -16.36 5.36
C THR A 50 -12.67 -15.72 5.12
N ASP A 51 -12.91 -14.53 5.68
CA ASP A 51 -14.16 -13.81 5.54
C ASP A 51 -14.08 -12.71 4.49
N THR A 52 -15.10 -12.68 3.69
CA THR A 52 -15.04 -12.22 2.32
C THR A 52 -16.16 -11.24 1.99
N GLY A 53 -16.38 -10.28 2.81
CA GLY A 53 -17.17 -9.13 2.35
C GLY A 53 -16.46 -8.49 1.15
N THR A 54 -16.84 -8.88 -0.05
CA THR A 54 -16.28 -8.32 -1.29
C THR A 54 -17.00 -7.04 -1.64
N ASN A 55 -16.25 -5.96 -1.84
CA ASN A 55 -16.77 -4.74 -2.45
C ASN A 55 -16.75 -4.90 -3.96
N ARG A 56 -17.76 -4.33 -4.64
CA ARG A 56 -17.88 -4.39 -6.10
C ARG A 56 -18.22 -3.02 -6.64
N ARG A 57 -17.50 -2.58 -7.65
CA ARG A 57 -17.77 -1.32 -8.36
C ARG A 57 -17.61 -1.52 -9.86
N PHE A 58 -18.46 -0.88 -10.64
CA PHE A 58 -18.24 -0.76 -12.07
C PHE A 58 -17.10 0.24 -12.32
N SER A 59 -16.07 -0.19 -13.03
CA SER A 59 -14.98 0.66 -13.47
C SER A 59 -15.28 1.14 -14.89
N SER A 60 -15.44 2.46 -15.06
CA SER A 60 -15.59 3.08 -16.38
C SER A 60 -14.34 2.89 -17.24
N ASP A 61 -13.17 2.81 -16.62
CA ASP A 61 -11.89 2.74 -17.31
C ASP A 61 -11.64 1.39 -17.97
N THR A 62 -12.19 0.32 -17.40
CA THR A 62 -12.07 -1.04 -17.91
C THR A 62 -13.38 -1.57 -18.52
N GLY A 63 -14.50 -0.86 -18.34
CA GLY A 63 -15.82 -1.30 -18.75
C GLY A 63 -16.32 -2.56 -18.03
N THR A 64 -15.71 -2.92 -16.89
CA THR A 64 -16.01 -4.16 -16.16
C THR A 64 -16.30 -3.86 -14.69
N PHE A 65 -16.90 -4.84 -14.00
CA PHE A 65 -16.97 -4.78 -12.54
C PHE A 65 -15.64 -5.19 -11.93
N VAL A 66 -15.16 -4.39 -11.00
CA VAL A 66 -13.96 -4.67 -10.21
C VAL A 66 -14.37 -5.06 -8.81
N GLU A 67 -13.86 -6.17 -8.33
CA GLU A 67 -14.04 -6.61 -6.96
C GLU A 67 -12.74 -6.38 -6.17
N TRP A 68 -12.88 -5.92 -4.92
CA TRP A 68 -11.76 -5.76 -4.02
C TRP A 68 -12.16 -6.05 -2.59
N ASN A 69 -11.16 -6.35 -1.77
CA ASN A 69 -11.34 -6.61 -0.37
C ASN A 69 -10.50 -5.62 0.45
N ASN A 70 -11.14 -4.92 1.37
CA ASN A 70 -10.50 -3.94 2.26
C ASN A 70 -10.36 -4.47 3.70
N PHE A 71 -10.39 -5.78 3.88
CA PHE A 71 -10.36 -6.40 5.21
C PHE A 71 -8.94 -6.54 5.76
N GLY A 72 -8.87 -6.63 7.08
CA GLY A 72 -7.68 -7.01 7.81
C GLY A 72 -6.76 -5.87 8.22
N ARG A 73 -6.57 -4.82 7.42
CA ARG A 73 -5.56 -3.78 7.73
C ARG A 73 -5.77 -3.03 9.05
N HIS A 74 -6.99 -2.96 9.55
CA HIS A 74 -7.28 -2.40 10.87
C HIS A 74 -6.77 -3.27 12.01
N GLU A 75 -6.39 -4.51 11.73
CA GLU A 75 -5.80 -5.48 12.64
C GLU A 75 -4.26 -5.57 12.50
N ALA A 76 -3.68 -4.69 11.69
CA ALA A 76 -2.26 -4.80 11.34
C ALA A 76 -1.33 -4.68 12.54
N TYR A 77 -1.72 -3.91 13.57
CA TYR A 77 -0.95 -3.79 14.79
C TYR A 77 -0.79 -5.14 15.51
N GLU A 78 -1.87 -5.90 15.63
CA GLU A 78 -1.88 -7.21 16.28
C GLU A 78 -1.36 -8.34 15.35
N ALA A 79 -1.55 -8.17 14.04
CA ALA A 79 -1.16 -9.18 13.06
C ALA A 79 0.33 -9.15 12.70
N SER A 80 1.01 -8.04 12.95
CA SER A 80 2.42 -7.91 12.60
C SER A 80 3.32 -8.61 13.61
N PRO A 81 4.23 -9.49 13.16
CA PRO A 81 5.25 -10.10 14.00
C PRO A 81 6.51 -9.22 14.18
N TYR A 82 6.54 -8.00 13.63
CA TYR A 82 7.72 -7.16 13.58
C TYR A 82 7.59 -5.92 14.47
N ASP A 83 8.69 -5.45 15.05
CA ASP A 83 8.73 -4.21 15.84
C ASP A 83 8.47 -2.96 14.96
N GLU A 84 8.97 -3.00 13.73
CA GLU A 84 8.77 -1.95 12.72
C GLU A 84 8.21 -2.60 11.45
N THR A 85 7.07 -2.12 10.99
CA THR A 85 6.27 -2.78 9.94
C THR A 85 5.93 -1.82 8.83
N ILE A 86 6.04 -2.28 7.58
CA ILE A 86 5.38 -1.65 6.44
C ILE A 86 4.20 -2.53 6.02
N ILE A 87 2.99 -2.00 6.05
CA ILE A 87 1.83 -2.61 5.41
C ILE A 87 1.87 -2.22 3.94
N LEU A 88 1.68 -3.19 3.04
CA LEU A 88 1.60 -2.95 1.59
C LEU A 88 0.30 -3.51 0.99
N ASP A 89 -0.19 -2.85 -0.03
CA ASP A 89 -1.12 -3.46 -0.99
C ASP A 89 -0.42 -4.59 -1.75
N ALA A 90 -1.13 -5.68 -2.00
CA ALA A 90 -0.59 -6.81 -2.76
C ALA A 90 -0.13 -6.40 -4.18
N ASP A 91 -0.78 -5.39 -4.74
CA ASP A 91 -0.60 -4.85 -6.08
C ASP A 91 0.32 -3.61 -6.14
N TYR A 92 0.99 -3.28 -5.04
CA TYR A 92 2.06 -2.28 -5.02
C TYR A 92 3.41 -2.98 -5.17
N LEU A 93 3.84 -3.17 -6.42
CA LEU A 93 5.07 -3.88 -6.78
C LEU A 93 6.30 -3.08 -6.32
N ILE A 94 7.13 -3.71 -5.49
CA ILE A 94 8.34 -3.10 -4.95
C ILE A 94 9.48 -3.32 -5.92
N LEU A 95 9.98 -2.24 -6.53
CA LEU A 95 11.00 -2.27 -7.57
C LEU A 95 12.25 -1.45 -7.22
N ASP A 96 12.29 -0.85 -6.03
CA ASP A 96 13.41 -0.09 -5.50
C ASP A 96 13.46 -0.18 -3.96
N ASP A 97 14.44 0.49 -3.36
CA ASP A 97 14.66 0.49 -1.91
C ASP A 97 14.13 1.77 -1.22
N SER A 98 13.35 2.59 -1.91
CA SER A 98 12.88 3.88 -1.39
C SER A 98 12.10 3.78 -0.07
N LEU A 99 11.35 2.69 0.12
CA LEU A 99 10.58 2.48 1.35
C LEU A 99 11.44 2.25 2.60
N ASP A 100 12.71 1.89 2.45
CA ASP A 100 13.65 1.77 3.57
C ASP A 100 13.82 3.06 4.36
N GLN A 101 13.73 4.19 3.68
CA GLN A 101 13.86 5.50 4.30
C GLN A 101 12.74 5.78 5.33
N LEU A 102 11.61 5.08 5.25
CA LEU A 102 10.51 5.20 6.20
C LEU A 102 10.95 4.79 7.62
N PHE A 103 11.82 3.77 7.73
CA PHE A 103 12.33 3.32 9.01
C PHE A 103 13.30 4.30 9.67
N GLN A 104 13.83 5.27 8.92
CA GLN A 104 14.73 6.29 9.44
C GLN A 104 13.97 7.50 10.00
N CYS A 105 12.68 7.65 9.66
CA CYS A 105 11.84 8.71 10.17
C CYS A 105 11.53 8.48 11.67
N PRO A 106 11.57 9.52 12.52
CA PRO A 106 11.38 9.36 13.97
C PRO A 106 9.91 9.27 14.42
N PHE A 107 9.00 8.91 13.53
CA PHE A 107 7.56 8.87 13.81
C PHE A 107 7.07 7.46 14.08
N ASP A 108 6.07 7.33 14.93
CA ASP A 108 5.47 6.04 15.28
C ASP A 108 4.70 5.42 14.11
N TYR A 109 4.14 6.24 13.22
CA TYR A 109 3.57 5.80 11.96
C TYR A 109 3.71 6.85 10.87
N LEU A 110 3.73 6.42 9.62
CA LEU A 110 3.79 7.24 8.42
C LEU A 110 2.74 6.80 7.42
N LEU A 111 2.05 7.78 6.84
CA LEU A 111 1.02 7.60 5.82
C LEU A 111 1.47 8.27 4.51
N PHE A 112 0.92 7.83 3.40
CA PHE A 112 1.12 8.49 2.11
C PHE A 112 -0.06 9.40 1.80
N ASN A 113 0.18 10.66 1.48
CA ASN A 113 -0.85 11.62 1.10
C ASN A 113 -0.72 12.10 -0.35
N GLY A 114 0.26 11.61 -1.09
CA GLY A 114 0.51 11.96 -2.48
C GLY A 114 0.57 10.73 -3.39
N ASN A 115 0.02 10.87 -4.58
CA ASN A 115 0.09 9.91 -5.65
C ASN A 115 0.39 10.62 -6.96
N HIS A 116 1.20 9.98 -7.81
CA HIS A 116 1.37 10.39 -9.20
C HIS A 116 0.84 9.28 -10.10
N THR A 117 0.13 9.68 -11.13
CA THR A 117 -0.14 8.76 -12.22
C THR A 117 1.15 8.49 -13.00
N ILE A 118 1.16 7.42 -13.77
CA ILE A 118 2.36 7.01 -14.54
C ILE A 118 2.85 8.08 -15.54
N ASP A 119 1.96 8.95 -15.99
CA ASP A 119 2.25 10.10 -16.86
C ASP A 119 2.68 11.36 -16.08
N GLY A 120 2.87 11.23 -14.76
CA GLY A 120 3.42 12.27 -13.89
C GLY A 120 2.40 13.28 -13.36
N VAL A 121 1.09 13.04 -13.55
CA VAL A 121 0.06 13.91 -12.98
C VAL A 121 -0.06 13.65 -11.48
N TYR A 122 0.10 14.69 -10.68
CA TYR A 122 -0.07 14.61 -9.24
C TYR A 122 -1.55 14.59 -8.87
N GLU A 123 -1.95 13.57 -8.15
CA GLU A 123 -3.30 13.42 -7.62
C GLU A 123 -3.32 13.79 -6.14
N SER A 124 -3.96 14.90 -5.82
CA SER A 124 -4.31 15.23 -4.44
C SER A 124 -5.81 15.13 -4.28
N ASN A 125 -6.25 14.14 -3.54
CA ASN A 125 -7.65 13.97 -3.20
C ASN A 125 -7.94 14.56 -1.82
N THR A 126 -9.15 15.05 -1.62
CA THR A 126 -9.65 15.50 -0.33
C THR A 126 -10.94 14.78 0.03
N MET A 127 -11.19 14.65 1.33
CA MET A 127 -12.47 14.13 1.84
C MET A 127 -13.52 15.24 1.82
N GLY A 128 -14.27 15.40 0.70
CA GLY A 128 -15.29 16.44 0.53
C GLY A 128 -14.73 17.84 0.24
N PRO A 129 -15.59 18.85 0.05
CA PRO A 129 -15.21 20.14 -0.54
C PRO A 129 -14.36 21.06 0.35
N HIS A 130 -14.31 20.83 1.65
CA HIS A 130 -13.57 21.65 2.62
C HIS A 130 -12.60 20.85 3.45
N SER A 131 -12.13 19.75 2.94
CA SER A 131 -11.69 18.72 3.83
C SER A 131 -10.22 18.40 3.76
N LEU A 132 -9.92 17.67 4.72
CA LEU A 132 -8.63 17.10 5.06
C LEU A 132 -8.06 16.31 3.88
N PRO A 133 -6.74 16.38 3.64
CA PRO A 133 -6.12 15.59 2.61
C PRO A 133 -6.46 14.09 2.76
N PHE A 134 -6.66 13.46 1.63
CA PHE A 134 -6.84 12.02 1.53
C PHE A 134 -5.51 11.29 1.84
N VAL A 135 -5.62 10.08 2.35
CA VAL A 135 -4.48 9.20 2.60
C VAL A 135 -4.56 8.01 1.66
N TRP A 136 -3.42 7.67 1.07
CA TRP A 136 -3.27 6.44 0.31
C TRP A 136 -2.80 5.32 1.24
N ALA A 137 -3.71 4.40 1.58
CA ALA A 137 -3.39 3.26 2.43
C ALA A 137 -2.65 2.13 1.68
N THR A 138 -2.19 2.40 0.47
CA THR A 138 -1.39 1.47 -0.36
C THR A 138 -0.09 1.07 0.32
N ALA A 139 0.52 2.01 1.05
CA ALA A 139 1.64 1.73 1.94
C ALA A 139 1.48 2.50 3.24
N VAL A 140 1.76 1.86 4.36
CA VAL A 140 1.72 2.46 5.69
C VAL A 140 2.86 1.87 6.51
N MET A 141 3.70 2.73 7.08
CA MET A 141 4.75 2.30 8.01
C MET A 141 4.29 2.54 9.43
N PHE A 142 4.58 1.62 10.33
CA PHE A 142 4.36 1.82 11.76
C PHE A 142 5.38 1.07 12.63
N ARG A 143 5.53 1.55 13.88
CA ARG A 143 6.24 0.92 14.98
C ARG A 143 5.26 0.47 16.04
N HIS A 144 5.55 -0.60 16.75
CA HIS A 144 4.78 -0.97 17.93
C HIS A 144 5.00 0.07 19.03
N SER A 145 3.99 0.90 19.27
CA SER A 145 3.93 1.94 20.29
C SER A 145 2.50 2.15 20.77
N GLU A 146 2.33 2.82 21.90
CA GLU A 146 1.00 3.19 22.42
C GLU A 146 0.25 4.09 21.42
N GLN A 147 0.93 5.04 20.80
CA GLN A 147 0.33 5.93 19.81
C GLN A 147 -0.18 5.16 18.58
N THR A 148 0.60 4.21 18.10
CA THR A 148 0.21 3.37 16.96
C THR A 148 -0.95 2.43 17.33
N ARG A 149 -0.93 1.87 18.54
CA ARG A 149 -2.05 1.07 19.03
C ARG A 149 -3.35 1.89 19.04
N MET A 150 -3.32 3.11 19.59
CA MET A 150 -4.46 4.02 19.56
C MET A 150 -4.94 4.33 18.14
N PHE A 151 -3.99 4.47 17.20
CA PHE A 151 -4.31 4.71 15.78
C PHE A 151 -5.10 3.52 15.19
N PHE A 152 -4.61 2.29 15.33
CA PHE A 152 -5.30 1.11 14.80
C PHE A 152 -6.61 0.79 15.51
N ASP A 153 -6.71 1.00 16.83
CA ASP A 153 -7.95 0.91 17.58
C ASP A 153 -9.02 1.86 17.03
N LEU A 154 -8.60 3.08 16.68
CA LEU A 154 -9.51 4.07 16.08
C LEU A 154 -9.90 3.68 14.65
N VAL A 155 -8.97 3.18 13.84
CA VAL A 155 -9.29 2.63 12.50
C VAL A 155 -10.31 1.50 12.60
N ALA A 156 -10.13 0.58 13.54
CA ALA A 156 -11.09 -0.51 13.80
C ALA A 156 -12.47 0.01 14.24
N ARG A 157 -12.50 1.06 15.08
CA ARG A 157 -13.76 1.73 15.48
C ARG A 157 -14.44 2.39 14.28
N ILE A 158 -13.69 3.10 13.43
CA ILE A 158 -14.21 3.75 12.23
C ILE A 158 -14.80 2.69 11.30
N LYS A 159 -14.11 1.56 11.09
CA LYS A 159 -14.61 0.46 10.27
C LYS A 159 -15.95 -0.06 10.78
N ARG A 160 -16.07 -0.35 12.10
CA ARG A 160 -17.32 -0.83 12.71
C ARG A 160 -18.49 0.15 12.60
N ASN A 161 -18.20 1.45 12.49
CA ASN A 161 -19.20 2.52 12.45
C ASN A 161 -19.03 3.37 11.21
N TYR A 162 -18.67 2.74 10.06
CA TYR A 162 -18.26 3.46 8.88
C TYR A 162 -19.32 4.45 8.36
N ASP A 163 -20.60 4.06 8.36
CA ASP A 163 -21.70 4.94 7.93
C ASP A 163 -21.78 6.23 8.74
N TYR A 164 -21.56 6.16 10.05
CA TYR A 164 -21.50 7.36 10.90
C TYR A 164 -20.33 8.26 10.52
N TYR A 165 -19.12 7.67 10.44
CA TYR A 165 -17.92 8.46 10.17
C TYR A 165 -17.90 9.03 8.74
N ARG A 166 -18.33 8.27 7.74
CA ARG A 166 -18.39 8.79 6.36
C ARG A 166 -19.32 9.98 6.22
N LEU A 167 -20.46 9.98 6.91
CA LEU A 167 -21.37 11.11 6.92
C LEU A 167 -20.77 12.32 7.66
N LEU A 168 -20.15 12.09 8.83
CA LEU A 168 -19.51 13.13 9.63
C LEU A 168 -18.40 13.85 8.84
N TYR A 169 -17.62 13.09 8.06
CA TYR A 169 -16.51 13.60 7.26
C TYR A 169 -16.85 13.87 5.80
N ASN A 170 -18.15 13.85 5.45
CA ASN A 170 -18.65 14.10 4.11
C ASN A 170 -17.99 13.20 3.03
N VAL A 171 -17.70 11.94 3.39
CA VAL A 171 -17.21 10.93 2.46
C VAL A 171 -18.39 10.37 1.67
N ARG A 172 -18.37 10.54 0.35
CA ARG A 172 -19.46 10.11 -0.55
C ARG A 172 -19.45 8.58 -0.77
N GLU A 173 -18.28 7.95 -0.65
CA GLU A 173 -18.13 6.51 -0.86
C GLU A 173 -18.89 5.73 0.23
N GLY A 174 -19.89 4.95 -0.18
CA GLY A 174 -20.72 4.15 0.73
C GLY A 174 -20.03 2.88 1.20
N ASN A 175 -19.11 2.35 0.40
CA ASN A 175 -18.34 1.16 0.76
C ASN A 175 -17.14 1.55 1.62
N TYR A 176 -16.85 0.73 2.63
CA TYR A 176 -15.67 0.93 3.46
C TYR A 176 -14.39 0.91 2.61
N ARG A 177 -13.52 1.91 2.85
CA ARG A 177 -12.17 1.96 2.29
C ARG A 177 -11.17 2.29 3.39
N ASN A 178 -10.05 1.57 3.37
CA ASN A 178 -8.94 1.82 4.28
C ASN A 178 -8.43 3.26 4.18
N ASP A 179 -8.32 3.81 2.99
CA ASP A 179 -7.85 5.16 2.74
C ASP A 179 -8.60 6.21 3.58
N TYR A 180 -9.94 6.15 3.58
CA TYR A 180 -10.76 7.08 4.37
C TYR A 180 -10.65 6.80 5.88
N ALA A 181 -10.63 5.53 6.27
CA ALA A 181 -10.55 5.18 7.68
C ALA A 181 -9.22 5.59 8.30
N PHE A 182 -8.11 5.39 7.59
CA PHE A 182 -6.78 5.82 8.03
C PHE A 182 -6.67 7.35 8.07
N ALA A 183 -7.20 8.06 7.05
CA ALA A 183 -7.24 9.50 7.03
C ALA A 183 -8.02 10.06 8.23
N ILE A 184 -9.25 9.58 8.47
CA ILE A 184 -10.09 10.02 9.57
C ILE A 184 -9.41 9.76 10.92
N ALA A 185 -8.85 8.57 11.11
CA ALA A 185 -8.13 8.22 12.36
C ALA A 185 -6.94 9.15 12.60
N HIS A 186 -6.14 9.39 11.56
CA HIS A 186 -5.01 10.32 11.63
C HIS A 186 -5.43 11.73 12.04
N TYR A 187 -6.47 12.28 11.43
CA TYR A 187 -6.92 13.64 11.73
C TYR A 187 -7.54 13.78 13.11
N ILE A 188 -8.27 12.78 13.59
CA ILE A 188 -8.76 12.77 14.97
C ILE A 188 -7.58 12.81 15.95
N LEU A 189 -6.59 11.92 15.78
CA LEU A 189 -5.45 11.83 16.69
C LEU A 189 -4.52 13.05 16.62
N SER A 190 -4.37 13.65 15.45
CA SER A 190 -3.59 14.88 15.28
C SER A 190 -4.30 16.15 15.73
N GLY A 191 -5.54 16.05 16.23
CA GLY A 191 -6.36 17.21 16.57
C GLY A 191 -6.67 18.10 15.37
N TYR A 192 -6.87 17.48 14.20
CA TYR A 192 -7.14 18.15 12.91
C TYR A 192 -6.01 19.08 12.43
N ARG A 193 -4.81 18.86 12.92
CA ARG A 193 -3.64 19.55 12.42
C ARG A 193 -3.06 18.75 11.25
N VAL A 194 -2.78 19.43 10.15
CA VAL A 194 -2.01 18.85 9.04
C VAL A 194 -0.53 18.87 9.47
N ALA A 195 -0.14 17.91 10.27
CA ALA A 195 1.26 17.75 10.65
C ALA A 195 1.99 17.16 9.43
N ARG A 196 2.81 17.97 8.76
CA ARG A 196 3.64 17.54 7.62
C ARG A 196 4.54 16.35 7.95
N ASN A 197 4.80 16.14 9.22
CA ASN A 197 5.79 15.19 9.73
C ASN A 197 5.31 13.74 9.82
N THR A 198 4.00 13.47 9.67
CA THR A 198 3.43 12.11 9.70
C THR A 198 3.19 11.53 8.32
N PHE A 199 3.54 12.28 7.28
CA PHE A 199 3.45 11.80 5.91
C PHE A 199 4.83 11.36 5.40
N ALA A 200 4.81 10.28 4.61
CA ALA A 200 6.00 9.78 3.95
C ALA A 200 6.61 10.86 3.03
N PRO A 201 7.94 10.94 2.96
CA PRO A 201 8.62 11.92 2.09
C PRO A 201 8.47 11.60 0.60
N HIS A 202 7.92 10.43 0.27
CA HIS A 202 7.71 9.97 -1.10
C HIS A 202 6.24 9.98 -1.47
N THR A 203 5.97 9.92 -2.77
CA THR A 203 4.65 9.72 -3.34
C THR A 203 4.55 8.33 -3.94
N ILE A 204 3.34 7.79 -4.01
CA ILE A 204 3.05 6.55 -4.72
C ILE A 204 2.98 6.86 -6.22
N THR A 205 3.48 5.97 -7.06
CA THR A 205 3.24 6.02 -8.51
C THR A 205 2.22 4.96 -8.87
N THR A 206 1.12 5.36 -9.51
CA THR A 206 -0.01 4.47 -9.84
C THR A 206 -0.23 4.38 -11.35
N PHE A 207 -0.53 3.17 -11.81
CA PHE A 207 -1.08 2.91 -13.12
C PHE A 207 -2.48 2.29 -12.99
N ALA A 208 -3.50 3.01 -13.48
CA ALA A 208 -4.89 2.62 -13.36
C ALA A 208 -5.46 1.94 -14.62
N GLY A 209 -4.79 2.05 -15.76
CA GLY A 209 -5.25 1.53 -17.05
C GLY A 209 -5.04 0.02 -17.24
N ALA A 210 -5.52 -0.50 -18.37
CA ALA A 210 -5.24 -1.87 -18.78
C ALA A 210 -3.77 -2.02 -19.20
N ILE A 211 -3.11 -3.06 -18.73
CA ILE A 211 -1.70 -3.35 -19.03
C ILE A 211 -1.60 -4.54 -19.98
N ILE A 212 -0.83 -4.36 -21.04
CA ILE A 212 -0.45 -5.42 -21.99
C ILE A 212 0.80 -6.13 -21.47
N SER A 213 1.83 -5.36 -21.12
CA SER A 213 3.07 -5.89 -20.53
C SER A 213 3.73 -4.88 -19.60
N ILE A 214 4.48 -5.39 -18.61
CA ILE A 214 5.52 -4.64 -17.90
C ILE A 214 6.83 -5.38 -18.15
N GLU A 215 7.86 -4.65 -18.56
CA GLU A 215 9.16 -5.21 -18.92
C GLU A 215 10.28 -4.37 -18.29
N LEU A 216 11.40 -5.01 -18.00
CA LEU A 216 12.62 -4.32 -17.61
C LEU A 216 13.52 -4.18 -18.83
N ARG A 217 13.88 -2.93 -19.20
CA ARG A 217 14.79 -2.62 -20.32
C ARG A 217 15.80 -1.56 -19.88
N ASP A 218 17.06 -1.89 -20.01
CA ASP A 218 18.18 -0.97 -19.69
C ASP A 218 18.05 -0.31 -18.30
N GLY A 219 17.65 -1.10 -17.29
CA GLY A 219 17.45 -0.64 -15.92
C GLY A 219 16.23 0.28 -15.72
N ARG A 220 15.32 0.31 -16.68
CA ARG A 220 14.05 1.08 -16.64
C ARG A 220 12.86 0.16 -16.72
N VAL A 221 11.77 0.57 -16.09
CA VAL A 221 10.48 -0.11 -16.19
C VAL A 221 9.72 0.43 -17.40
N VAL A 222 9.35 -0.45 -18.31
CA VAL A 222 8.53 -0.11 -19.48
C VAL A 222 7.15 -0.72 -19.30
N VAL A 223 6.14 0.12 -19.13
CA VAL A 223 4.73 -0.29 -19.06
C VAL A 223 4.07 -0.04 -20.40
N ARG A 224 3.50 -1.08 -20.99
CA ARG A 224 2.75 -0.99 -22.25
C ARG A 224 1.26 -1.14 -21.99
N SER A 225 0.50 -0.19 -22.48
CA SER A 225 -0.96 -0.20 -22.55
C SER A 225 -1.37 0.17 -24.00
N ASP A 226 -2.25 1.12 -24.16
CA ASP A 226 -2.52 1.82 -25.44
C ASP A 226 -1.28 2.58 -25.95
N GLN A 227 -0.41 2.99 -25.05
CA GLN A 227 0.90 3.57 -25.34
C GLN A 227 1.98 2.96 -24.44
N ALA A 228 3.24 3.33 -24.67
CA ALA A 228 4.35 2.87 -23.86
C ALA A 228 4.84 4.00 -22.93
N TYR A 229 4.96 3.65 -21.64
CA TYR A 229 5.54 4.52 -20.61
C TYR A 229 6.90 3.96 -20.20
N VAL A 230 7.90 4.82 -20.16
CA VAL A 230 9.25 4.47 -19.72
C VAL A 230 9.56 5.20 -18.42
N LEU A 231 9.69 4.45 -17.35
CA LEU A 231 9.93 4.96 -16.00
C LEU A 231 11.33 4.65 -15.52
N PRO A 232 11.91 5.46 -14.64
CA PRO A 232 13.05 5.00 -13.86
C PRO A 232 12.66 3.74 -13.07
N MET A 233 13.65 3.02 -12.56
CA MET A 233 13.38 1.92 -11.63
C MET A 233 12.77 2.48 -10.36
N GLN A 234 11.48 2.25 -10.16
CA GLN A 234 10.71 2.73 -9.01
C GLN A 234 9.53 1.82 -8.75
N SER A 235 9.09 1.77 -7.48
CA SER A 235 7.93 0.98 -7.07
C SER A 235 6.65 1.50 -7.72
N LEU A 236 5.75 0.59 -8.09
CA LEU A 236 4.57 0.88 -8.91
C LEU A 236 3.30 0.23 -8.37
N HIS A 237 2.28 1.03 -8.11
CA HIS A 237 0.93 0.55 -7.78
C HIS A 237 0.17 0.22 -9.07
N VAL A 238 -0.07 -1.07 -9.31
CA VAL A 238 -0.66 -1.60 -10.53
C VAL A 238 -2.11 -1.97 -10.28
N MET A 239 -3.05 -1.21 -10.85
CA MET A 239 -4.48 -1.48 -10.66
C MET A 239 -5.04 -2.52 -11.63
N SER A 240 -4.32 -2.90 -12.69
CA SER A 240 -4.74 -3.89 -13.69
C SER A 240 -4.72 -5.32 -13.13
N LYS A 241 -5.85 -5.78 -12.59
CA LYS A 241 -5.96 -7.14 -12.03
C LYS A 241 -5.77 -8.22 -13.10
N GLN A 242 -6.20 -7.96 -14.32
CA GLN A 242 -5.99 -8.88 -15.45
C GLN A 242 -4.49 -9.14 -15.71
N TYR A 243 -3.67 -8.10 -15.64
CA TYR A 243 -2.22 -8.27 -15.75
C TYR A 243 -1.64 -9.01 -14.55
N LEU A 244 -2.02 -8.60 -13.34
CA LEU A 244 -1.47 -9.14 -12.09
C LEU A 244 -1.81 -10.63 -11.87
N THR A 245 -2.91 -11.12 -12.43
CA THR A 245 -3.30 -12.55 -12.37
C THR A 245 -2.79 -13.36 -13.56
N SER A 246 -2.13 -12.71 -14.52
CA SER A 246 -1.57 -13.39 -15.69
C SER A 246 -0.18 -13.97 -15.40
N PRO A 247 0.30 -14.93 -16.20
CA PRO A 247 1.68 -15.43 -16.14
C PRO A 247 2.74 -14.32 -16.30
N ASN A 248 2.38 -13.22 -16.97
CA ASN A 248 3.29 -12.11 -17.25
C ASN A 248 3.83 -11.44 -15.98
N LEU A 249 3.04 -11.40 -14.89
CA LEU A 249 3.53 -10.88 -13.61
C LEU A 249 4.73 -11.70 -13.11
N LYS A 250 4.60 -13.04 -13.13
CA LYS A 250 5.69 -13.92 -12.68
C LYS A 250 6.93 -13.76 -13.56
N GLU A 251 6.74 -13.69 -14.89
CA GLU A 251 7.85 -13.47 -15.84
C GLU A 251 8.57 -12.15 -15.59
N PHE A 252 7.81 -11.07 -15.36
CA PHE A 252 8.38 -9.77 -15.00
C PHE A 252 9.15 -9.83 -13.67
N VAL A 253 8.59 -10.46 -12.64
CA VAL A 253 9.26 -10.64 -11.34
C VAL A 253 10.56 -11.43 -11.52
N ASP A 254 10.52 -12.57 -12.23
CA ASP A 254 11.72 -13.39 -12.50
C ASP A 254 12.78 -12.58 -13.26
N GLN A 255 12.38 -11.74 -14.22
CA GLN A 255 13.28 -10.81 -14.90
C GLN A 255 13.94 -9.83 -13.93
N CYS A 256 13.16 -9.19 -13.06
CA CYS A 256 13.71 -8.26 -12.05
C CYS A 256 14.75 -8.96 -11.14
N LEU A 257 14.40 -10.13 -10.61
CA LEU A 257 15.26 -10.88 -9.68
C LEU A 257 16.57 -11.38 -10.31
N SER A 258 16.57 -11.65 -11.63
CA SER A 258 17.74 -12.12 -12.35
C SER A 258 18.66 -11.00 -12.86
N THR A 259 18.10 -9.81 -13.10
CA THR A 259 18.81 -8.72 -13.79
C THR A 259 19.28 -7.63 -12.83
N MET A 260 18.49 -7.36 -11.78
CA MET A 260 18.79 -6.27 -10.85
C MET A 260 19.61 -6.74 -9.65
N PRO A 261 20.51 -5.91 -9.12
CA PRO A 261 21.26 -6.25 -7.93
C PRO A 261 20.33 -6.42 -6.73
N ARG A 262 20.58 -7.47 -5.95
CA ARG A 262 19.89 -7.69 -4.67
C ARG A 262 20.44 -6.71 -3.64
N LYS A 263 19.58 -6.18 -2.78
CA LYS A 263 20.02 -5.40 -1.63
C LYS A 263 20.92 -6.24 -0.74
N ALA A 264 22.07 -5.71 -0.35
CA ALA A 264 22.92 -6.31 0.64
C ALA A 264 22.18 -6.35 1.98
N SER A 265 22.12 -7.52 2.59
CA SER A 265 21.50 -7.75 3.91
C SER A 265 22.32 -7.13 5.04
#